data_d79ec9098c00af761d471479427e0030
#
_entry.id   d79ec9098c00af761d471479427e0030
#
_cell.length_a   1.000
_cell.length_b   1.000
_cell.length_c   1.000
_cell.angle_alpha   90.00
_cell.angle_beta   90.00
_cell.angle_gamma   90.00
#
_symmetry.space_group_name_H-M   'P 1'
#
loop_
_entity.id
_entity.type
_entity.pdbx_description
1 polymer ?
#
loop_
_entity_poly.entity_id
_entity_poly.type
_entity_poly.pdbx_seq_one_letter_code
_entity_poly.pdbx_strand_id
1 'polypeptide(L)'
;LIADIEDGFGGPLAVYRAAKRLAAAGAAAVQLEDSADMEESTKILPRDKYMAKVRAALEALEGTDCLLIARSNADPADPEQMKEGCERLQEAIDLGKERGMYVLAMMVLVGNVEQATEMAKIVTGPKIFADVRAYKGEDGHYHPSVTMEELTPLGFKMCSSHYTMKAAMEGMLEHGLANFKNQSVAY
;
A
#
# COMPACT_ATOMS: atom_id res chain seq x y z
N LEU A 1 7.26 -1.07 -12.86
CA LEU A 1 6.03 -0.32 -12.55
C LEU A 1 5.09 -1.19 -11.75
N ILE A 2 4.55 -0.68 -10.64
CA ILE A 2 3.41 -1.24 -9.90
C ILE A 2 2.17 -0.51 -10.39
N ALA A 3 1.15 -1.25 -10.81
CA ALA A 3 -0.12 -0.69 -11.26
C ALA A 3 -1.17 -0.83 -10.14
N ASP A 4 -1.72 0.29 -9.70
CA ASP A 4 -2.85 0.29 -8.77
C ASP A 4 -4.14 0.10 -9.57
N ILE A 5 -4.93 -0.91 -9.21
CA ILE A 5 -6.23 -1.20 -9.80
C ILE A 5 -7.37 -0.94 -8.82
N GLU A 6 -7.09 -0.18 -7.75
CA GLU A 6 -8.04 0.18 -6.71
C GLU A 6 -8.79 -1.07 -6.21
N ASP A 7 -10.12 -1.03 -6.16
CA ASP A 7 -10.99 -2.16 -5.84
C ASP A 7 -11.14 -3.20 -6.99
N GLY A 8 -10.46 -2.98 -8.11
CA GLY A 8 -10.50 -3.82 -9.31
C GLY A 8 -11.58 -3.43 -10.33
N PHE A 9 -12.13 -2.20 -10.21
CA PHE A 9 -13.10 -1.60 -11.13
C PHE A 9 -14.42 -2.39 -11.24
N GLY A 10 -14.78 -3.14 -10.20
CA GLY A 10 -16.01 -3.91 -10.13
C GLY A 10 -15.84 -5.31 -9.53
N GLY A 11 -16.59 -6.29 -10.02
CA GLY A 11 -16.58 -7.67 -9.51
C GLY A 11 -15.35 -8.48 -9.97
N PRO A 12 -15.24 -9.76 -9.56
CA PRO A 12 -14.08 -10.60 -9.86
C PRO A 12 -13.69 -10.68 -11.34
N LEU A 13 -14.66 -10.63 -12.26
CA LEU A 13 -14.39 -10.63 -13.70
C LEU A 13 -13.69 -9.33 -14.17
N ALA A 14 -14.03 -8.19 -13.57
CA ALA A 14 -13.36 -6.92 -13.87
C ALA A 14 -11.90 -6.96 -13.37
N VAL A 15 -11.67 -7.45 -12.15
CA VAL A 15 -10.34 -7.68 -11.57
C VAL A 15 -9.50 -8.58 -12.49
N TYR A 16 -10.03 -9.73 -12.90
CA TYR A 16 -9.35 -10.64 -13.82
C TYR A 16 -8.90 -9.95 -15.10
N ARG A 17 -9.80 -9.19 -15.73
CA ARG A 17 -9.50 -8.47 -16.98
C ARG A 17 -8.46 -7.38 -16.79
N ALA A 18 -8.55 -6.60 -15.72
CA ALA A 18 -7.60 -5.55 -15.41
C ALA A 18 -6.20 -6.13 -15.16
N ALA A 19 -6.09 -7.09 -14.24
CA ALA A 19 -4.82 -7.74 -13.90
C ALA A 19 -4.16 -8.37 -15.11
N LYS A 20 -4.90 -9.13 -15.93
CA LYS A 20 -4.39 -9.77 -17.13
C LYS A 20 -3.84 -8.78 -18.16
N ARG A 21 -4.54 -7.66 -18.38
CA ARG A 21 -4.12 -6.61 -19.31
C ARG A 21 -2.85 -5.90 -18.84
N LEU A 22 -2.75 -5.62 -17.53
CA LEU A 22 -1.59 -4.95 -16.96
C LEU A 22 -0.37 -5.86 -16.94
N ALA A 23 -0.54 -7.14 -16.61
CA ALA A 23 0.54 -8.12 -16.73
C ALA A 23 1.05 -8.23 -18.18
N ALA A 24 0.14 -8.31 -19.17
CA ALA A 24 0.51 -8.33 -20.59
C ALA A 24 1.19 -7.04 -21.05
N ALA A 25 0.91 -5.90 -20.41
CA ALA A 25 1.58 -4.63 -20.66
C ALA A 25 2.94 -4.49 -19.96
N GLY A 26 3.38 -5.51 -19.19
CA GLY A 26 4.70 -5.54 -18.52
C GLY A 26 4.71 -4.89 -17.14
N ALA A 27 3.56 -4.80 -16.45
CA ALA A 27 3.54 -4.41 -15.04
C ALA A 27 4.31 -5.44 -14.19
N ALA A 28 5.16 -4.96 -13.28
CA ALA A 28 5.88 -5.84 -12.34
C ALA A 28 4.98 -6.34 -11.21
N ALA A 29 3.96 -5.55 -10.86
CA ALA A 29 2.93 -5.95 -9.91
C ALA A 29 1.62 -5.20 -10.20
N VAL A 30 0.50 -5.80 -9.79
CA VAL A 30 -0.80 -5.13 -9.66
C VAL A 30 -1.17 -5.08 -8.18
N GLN A 31 -1.69 -3.94 -7.74
CA GLN A 31 -2.17 -3.72 -6.38
C GLN A 31 -3.69 -3.73 -6.39
N LEU A 32 -4.30 -4.59 -5.58
CA LEU A 32 -5.74 -4.73 -5.41
C LEU A 32 -6.11 -4.47 -3.96
N GLU A 33 -7.00 -3.51 -3.73
CA GLU A 33 -7.46 -3.15 -2.39
C GLU A 33 -8.85 -3.70 -2.05
N ASP A 34 -9.12 -3.71 -0.75
CA ASP A 34 -10.36 -4.21 -0.18
C ASP A 34 -11.42 -3.11 0.05
N SER A 35 -11.29 -1.95 -0.58
CA SER A 35 -12.28 -0.86 -0.47
C SER A 35 -13.66 -1.31 -0.93
N ALA A 36 -14.68 -0.91 -0.16
CA ALA A 36 -16.07 -1.17 -0.51
C ALA A 36 -16.65 -0.10 -1.42
N ASP A 37 -16.16 1.14 -1.31
CA ASP A 37 -16.61 2.30 -2.06
C ASP A 37 -15.45 3.30 -2.21
N MET A 38 -15.28 3.85 -3.40
CA MET A 38 -14.27 4.89 -3.66
C MET A 38 -14.55 6.19 -2.89
N GLU A 39 -15.82 6.45 -2.51
CA GLU A 39 -16.21 7.63 -1.73
C GLU A 39 -16.01 7.45 -0.22
N GLU A 40 -15.98 6.20 0.29
CA GLU A 40 -15.78 5.87 1.69
C GLU A 40 -14.55 4.96 1.86
N SER A 41 -13.35 5.53 1.77
CA SER A 41 -12.06 4.81 1.83
C SER A 41 -11.82 4.00 3.13
N THR A 42 -12.67 4.18 4.15
CA THR A 42 -12.60 3.46 5.42
C THR A 42 -13.51 2.23 5.49
N LYS A 43 -14.38 2.02 4.50
CA LYS A 43 -15.20 0.80 4.44
C LYS A 43 -14.49 -0.27 3.63
N ILE A 44 -14.15 -1.36 4.31
CA ILE A 44 -13.59 -2.55 3.68
C ILE A 44 -14.71 -3.52 3.28
N LEU A 45 -14.51 -4.22 2.17
CA LEU A 45 -15.41 -5.27 1.70
C LEU A 45 -15.53 -6.40 2.73
N PRO A 46 -16.66 -7.12 2.77
CA PRO A 46 -16.73 -8.42 3.42
C PRO A 46 -15.62 -9.34 2.90
N ARG A 47 -15.03 -10.13 3.81
CA ARG A 47 -13.85 -10.97 3.48
C ARG A 47 -14.08 -11.88 2.29
N ASP A 48 -15.22 -12.55 2.21
CA ASP A 48 -15.58 -13.44 1.11
C ASP A 48 -15.59 -12.73 -0.25
N LYS A 49 -16.04 -11.48 -0.29
CA LYS A 49 -16.07 -10.65 -1.50
C LYS A 49 -14.67 -10.25 -1.95
N TYR A 50 -13.84 -9.81 -1.00
CA TYR A 50 -12.45 -9.48 -1.30
C TYR A 50 -11.65 -10.71 -1.75
N MET A 51 -11.80 -11.85 -1.05
CA MET A 51 -11.13 -13.09 -1.44
C MET A 51 -11.57 -13.62 -2.82
N ALA A 52 -12.82 -13.40 -3.22
CA ALA A 52 -13.25 -13.71 -4.59
C ALA A 52 -12.50 -12.87 -5.64
N LYS A 53 -12.24 -11.58 -5.34
CA LYS A 53 -11.43 -10.69 -6.19
C LYS A 53 -9.95 -11.12 -6.20
N VAL A 54 -9.37 -11.48 -5.04
CA VAL A 54 -8.00 -11.98 -4.92
C VAL A 54 -7.80 -13.26 -5.76
N ARG A 55 -8.74 -14.21 -5.68
CA ARG A 55 -8.70 -15.45 -6.51
C ARG A 55 -8.71 -15.14 -8.01
N ALA A 56 -9.53 -14.17 -8.42
CA ALA A 56 -9.61 -13.76 -9.82
C ALA A 56 -8.31 -13.05 -10.29
N ALA A 57 -7.69 -12.25 -9.42
CA ALA A 57 -6.38 -11.65 -9.71
C ALA A 57 -5.29 -12.72 -9.85
N LEU A 58 -5.20 -13.66 -8.91
CA LEU A 58 -4.23 -14.76 -8.97
C LEU A 58 -4.40 -15.61 -10.22
N GLU A 59 -5.63 -15.94 -10.61
CA GLU A 59 -5.91 -16.67 -11.85
C GLU A 59 -5.45 -15.89 -13.09
N ALA A 60 -5.64 -14.56 -13.10
CA ALA A 60 -5.22 -13.73 -14.22
C ALA A 60 -3.70 -13.60 -14.35
N LEU A 61 -2.98 -13.68 -13.23
CA LEU A 61 -1.52 -13.52 -13.14
C LEU A 61 -0.75 -14.85 -13.24
N GLU A 62 -1.45 -15.99 -13.18
CA GLU A 62 -0.82 -17.30 -13.24
C GLU A 62 0.00 -17.47 -14.53
N GLY A 63 1.25 -17.94 -14.38
CA GLY A 63 2.19 -18.10 -15.48
C GLY A 63 2.81 -16.78 -16.00
N THR A 64 2.64 -15.68 -15.29
CA THR A 64 3.31 -14.39 -15.59
C THR A 64 4.34 -14.04 -14.51
N ASP A 65 5.22 -13.08 -14.80
CA ASP A 65 6.17 -12.51 -13.83
C ASP A 65 5.57 -11.36 -13.01
N CYS A 66 4.29 -11.05 -13.20
CA CYS A 66 3.61 -9.97 -12.51
C CYS A 66 3.10 -10.43 -11.13
N LEU A 67 3.49 -9.72 -10.07
CA LEU A 67 3.12 -10.03 -8.70
C LEU A 67 1.73 -9.47 -8.34
N LEU A 68 1.07 -10.07 -7.35
CA LEU A 68 -0.09 -9.48 -6.69
C LEU A 68 0.35 -8.78 -5.39
N ILE A 69 -0.06 -7.53 -5.22
CA ILE A 69 -0.03 -6.82 -3.95
C ILE A 69 -1.47 -6.81 -3.42
N ALA A 70 -1.72 -7.58 -2.39
CA ALA A 70 -2.98 -7.55 -1.65
C ALA A 70 -2.93 -6.40 -0.65
N ARG A 71 -3.85 -5.44 -0.78
CA ARG A 71 -3.91 -4.25 0.06
C ARG A 71 -5.16 -4.25 0.92
N SER A 72 -5.01 -3.90 2.20
CA SER A 72 -6.13 -3.63 3.10
C SER A 72 -6.13 -2.18 3.56
N ASN A 73 -7.31 -1.57 3.56
CA ASN A 73 -7.59 -0.23 4.07
C ASN A 73 -8.19 -0.29 5.49
N ALA A 74 -8.11 -1.44 6.17
CA ALA A 74 -8.51 -1.58 7.56
C ALA A 74 -7.75 -0.60 8.45
N ASP A 75 -8.43 -0.04 9.45
CA ASP A 75 -7.83 0.92 10.39
C ASP A 75 -6.99 0.18 11.45
N PRO A 76 -5.66 0.37 11.48
CA PRO A 76 -4.80 -0.27 12.47
C PRO A 76 -4.95 0.33 13.88
N ALA A 77 -5.67 1.43 14.06
CA ALA A 77 -6.00 1.98 15.37
C ALA A 77 -7.20 1.26 16.03
N ASP A 78 -8.01 0.55 15.23
CA ASP A 78 -9.09 -0.32 15.70
C ASP A 78 -8.57 -1.76 15.76
N PRO A 79 -8.49 -2.38 16.96
CA PRO A 79 -7.95 -3.73 17.11
C PRO A 79 -8.69 -4.82 16.32
N GLU A 80 -10.02 -4.67 16.14
CA GLU A 80 -10.82 -5.64 15.37
C GLU A 80 -10.53 -5.51 13.89
N GLN A 81 -10.47 -4.28 13.36
CA GLN A 81 -10.10 -4.02 11.98
C GLN A 81 -8.64 -4.40 11.70
N MET A 82 -7.72 -4.09 12.61
CA MET A 82 -6.31 -4.50 12.52
C MET A 82 -6.20 -6.01 12.36
N LYS A 83 -6.88 -6.77 13.21
CA LYS A 83 -6.89 -8.23 13.14
C LYS A 83 -7.51 -8.73 11.83
N GLU A 84 -8.70 -8.25 11.49
CA GLU A 84 -9.42 -8.63 10.27
C GLU A 84 -8.60 -8.32 9.01
N GLY A 85 -8.01 -7.12 8.93
CA GLY A 85 -7.13 -6.72 7.83
C GLY A 85 -5.92 -7.62 7.69
N CYS A 86 -5.27 -7.97 8.80
CA CYS A 86 -4.12 -8.88 8.79
C CYS A 86 -4.50 -10.30 8.37
N GLU A 87 -5.61 -10.84 8.89
CA GLU A 87 -6.07 -12.20 8.57
C GLU A 87 -6.42 -12.36 7.09
N ARG A 88 -7.10 -11.38 6.47
CA ARG A 88 -7.39 -11.42 5.01
C ARG A 88 -6.15 -11.29 4.16
N LEU A 89 -5.16 -10.50 4.59
CA LEU A 89 -3.87 -10.41 3.90
C LEU A 89 -3.08 -11.71 4.00
N GLN A 90 -3.11 -12.38 5.15
CA GLN A 90 -2.50 -13.69 5.31
C GLN A 90 -3.20 -14.74 4.43
N GLU A 91 -4.54 -14.74 4.37
CA GLU A 91 -5.30 -15.60 3.47
C GLU A 91 -4.92 -15.38 2.00
N ALA A 92 -4.75 -14.12 1.57
CA ALA A 92 -4.30 -13.82 0.21
C ALA A 92 -2.90 -14.38 -0.09
N ILE A 93 -1.97 -14.30 0.88
CA ILE A 93 -0.63 -14.90 0.77
C ILE A 93 -0.73 -16.42 0.64
N ASP A 94 -1.56 -17.06 1.46
CA ASP A 94 -1.70 -18.51 1.47
C ASP A 94 -2.33 -19.04 0.17
N LEU A 95 -3.34 -18.34 -0.36
CA LEU A 95 -3.90 -18.61 -1.70
C LEU A 95 -2.85 -18.50 -2.82
N GLY A 96 -1.96 -17.51 -2.72
CA GLY A 96 -0.83 -17.38 -3.64
C GLY A 96 0.12 -18.58 -3.54
N LYS A 97 0.53 -18.95 -2.33
CA LYS A 97 1.41 -20.10 -2.08
C LYS A 97 0.86 -21.40 -2.63
N GLU A 98 -0.45 -21.66 -2.47
CA GLU A 98 -1.13 -22.84 -3.02
C GLU A 98 -0.99 -22.94 -4.55
N ARG A 99 -0.82 -21.80 -5.23
CA ARG A 99 -0.62 -21.69 -6.68
C ARG A 99 0.84 -21.53 -7.10
N GLY A 100 1.79 -21.58 -6.15
CA GLY A 100 3.20 -21.33 -6.40
C GLY A 100 3.52 -19.87 -6.76
N MET A 101 2.65 -18.94 -6.34
CA MET A 101 2.77 -17.50 -6.63
C MET A 101 3.15 -16.71 -5.38
N TYR A 102 3.88 -15.60 -5.58
CA TYR A 102 4.19 -14.66 -4.52
C TYR A 102 3.12 -13.57 -4.44
N VAL A 103 2.60 -13.36 -3.23
CA VAL A 103 1.72 -12.24 -2.90
C VAL A 103 2.39 -11.40 -1.84
N LEU A 104 2.41 -10.08 -2.03
CA LEU A 104 2.87 -9.13 -1.03
C LEU A 104 1.67 -8.54 -0.30
N ALA A 105 1.75 -8.47 1.02
CA ALA A 105 0.72 -7.86 1.85
C ALA A 105 1.01 -6.38 2.10
N MET A 106 0.00 -5.54 2.00
CA MET A 106 0.06 -4.12 2.32
C MET A 106 -1.14 -3.73 3.18
N MET A 107 -0.91 -3.16 4.36
CA MET A 107 -1.95 -2.46 5.11
C MET A 107 -1.60 -0.97 5.06
N VAL A 108 -2.39 -0.20 4.29
CA VAL A 108 -1.99 1.15 3.88
C VAL A 108 -1.93 2.16 5.02
N LEU A 109 -2.72 1.96 6.08
CA LEU A 109 -2.79 2.87 7.22
C LEU A 109 -1.80 2.54 8.35
N VAL A 110 -1.02 1.45 8.24
CA VAL A 110 0.08 1.17 9.17
C VAL A 110 1.15 2.27 9.03
N GLY A 111 1.31 3.08 10.08
CA GLY A 111 2.11 4.31 10.02
C GLY A 111 3.33 4.34 10.94
N ASN A 112 3.53 3.33 11.80
CA ASN A 112 4.64 3.26 12.76
C ASN A 112 5.12 1.82 13.02
N VAL A 113 6.23 1.68 13.74
CA VAL A 113 6.88 0.40 14.03
C VAL A 113 6.02 -0.49 14.93
N GLU A 114 5.28 0.09 15.86
CA GLU A 114 4.39 -0.65 16.77
C GLU A 114 3.29 -1.36 15.99
N GLN A 115 2.60 -0.63 15.12
CA GLN A 115 1.57 -1.20 14.23
C GLN A 115 2.16 -2.22 13.26
N ALA A 116 3.36 -1.95 12.70
CA ALA A 116 4.07 -2.89 11.84
C ALA A 116 4.42 -4.19 12.59
N THR A 117 4.76 -4.09 13.88
CA THR A 117 5.04 -5.24 14.75
C THR A 117 3.77 -6.06 15.00
N GLU A 118 2.64 -5.40 15.28
CA GLU A 118 1.35 -6.10 15.44
C GLU A 118 0.95 -6.83 14.13
N MET A 119 1.08 -6.16 12.99
CA MET A 119 0.84 -6.79 11.68
C MET A 119 1.73 -8.04 11.48
N ALA A 120 2.99 -7.97 11.85
CA ALA A 120 3.96 -9.05 11.67
C ALA A 120 3.67 -10.30 12.53
N LYS A 121 2.89 -10.19 13.62
CA LYS A 121 2.43 -11.33 14.41
C LYS A 121 1.46 -12.23 13.68
N ILE A 122 0.68 -11.67 12.75
CA ILE A 122 -0.36 -12.39 12.00
C ILE A 122 0.11 -12.65 10.56
N VAL A 123 0.63 -11.61 9.89
CA VAL A 123 1.09 -11.71 8.51
C VAL A 123 2.53 -12.21 8.47
N THR A 124 2.72 -13.48 8.14
CA THR A 124 4.03 -14.16 8.14
C THR A 124 4.76 -14.08 6.79
N GLY A 125 4.08 -13.64 5.74
CA GLY A 125 4.64 -13.50 4.39
C GLY A 125 5.32 -12.14 4.13
N PRO A 126 5.77 -11.91 2.89
CA PRO A 126 6.40 -10.66 2.50
C PRO A 126 5.42 -9.50 2.56
N LYS A 127 5.90 -8.36 3.08
CA LYS A 127 5.10 -7.17 3.35
C LYS A 127 5.70 -5.93 2.72
N ILE A 128 4.82 -4.96 2.41
CA ILE A 128 5.17 -3.62 1.98
C ILE A 128 4.71 -2.63 3.06
N PHE A 129 5.59 -1.73 3.46
CA PHE A 129 5.24 -0.58 4.27
C PHE A 129 4.82 0.56 3.33
N ALA A 130 3.56 0.99 3.44
CA ALA A 130 2.93 1.76 2.38
C ALA A 130 3.38 3.23 2.31
N ASP A 131 3.73 3.85 3.43
CA ASP A 131 4.01 5.29 3.46
C ASP A 131 5.02 5.67 4.54
N VAL A 132 6.30 5.67 4.17
CA VAL A 132 7.34 6.25 5.01
C VAL A 132 7.24 7.76 4.94
N ARG A 133 6.85 8.37 6.05
CA ARG A 133 6.73 9.82 6.19
C ARG A 133 8.00 10.43 6.73
N ALA A 134 8.30 11.66 6.30
CA ALA A 134 9.37 12.45 6.89
C ALA A 134 8.79 13.52 7.83
N TYR A 135 9.43 13.71 8.95
CA TYR A 135 9.13 14.79 9.89
C TYR A 135 10.40 15.58 10.18
N LYS A 136 10.25 16.88 10.45
CA LYS A 136 11.37 17.74 10.81
C LYS A 136 11.63 17.63 12.31
N GLY A 137 12.82 17.15 12.67
CA GLY A 137 13.26 17.03 14.05
C GLY A 137 13.66 18.39 14.67
N GLU A 138 13.92 18.37 15.98
CA GLU A 138 14.42 19.55 16.72
C GLU A 138 15.80 19.99 16.25
N ASP A 139 16.58 19.08 15.67
CA ASP A 139 17.87 19.34 15.03
C ASP A 139 17.77 20.09 13.69
N GLY A 140 16.53 20.35 13.22
CA GLY A 140 16.24 21.02 11.97
C GLY A 140 16.34 20.13 10.73
N HIS A 141 16.70 18.86 10.87
CA HIS A 141 16.80 17.87 9.79
C HIS A 141 15.51 17.06 9.64
N TYR A 142 15.29 16.48 8.44
CA TYR A 142 14.20 15.55 8.22
C TYR A 142 14.61 14.13 8.58
N HIS A 143 13.76 13.47 9.34
CA HIS A 143 13.89 12.06 9.74
C HIS A 143 12.73 11.24 9.20
N PRO A 144 12.95 9.99 8.77
CA PRO A 144 11.87 9.09 8.38
C PRO A 144 11.06 8.63 9.61
N SER A 145 9.76 8.38 9.42
CA SER A 145 8.89 7.83 10.48
C SER A 145 9.26 6.41 10.90
N VAL A 146 9.83 5.66 9.95
CA VAL A 146 10.35 4.30 10.13
C VAL A 146 11.55 4.10 9.23
N THR A 147 12.42 3.16 9.57
CA THR A 147 13.59 2.78 8.77
C THR A 147 13.45 1.35 8.26
N MET A 148 14.18 1.02 7.19
CA MET A 148 14.25 -0.37 6.73
C MET A 148 14.98 -1.29 7.72
N GLU A 149 15.85 -0.75 8.57
CA GLU A 149 16.50 -1.50 9.64
C GLU A 149 15.49 -2.01 10.67
N GLU A 150 14.51 -1.19 11.03
CA GLU A 150 13.40 -1.57 11.91
C GLU A 150 12.40 -2.53 11.24
N LEU A 151 12.10 -2.33 9.96
CA LEU A 151 11.07 -3.06 9.24
C LEU A 151 11.52 -4.43 8.71
N THR A 152 12.81 -4.57 8.34
CA THR A 152 13.32 -5.83 7.75
C THR A 152 13.16 -7.05 8.66
N PRO A 153 13.45 -6.99 9.98
CA PRO A 153 13.22 -8.11 10.89
C PRO A 153 11.75 -8.53 11.00
N LEU A 154 10.82 -7.60 10.73
CA LEU A 154 9.38 -7.83 10.73
C LEU A 154 8.88 -8.44 9.41
N GLY A 155 9.76 -8.68 8.44
CA GLY A 155 9.43 -9.30 7.16
C GLY A 155 8.97 -8.33 6.08
N PHE A 156 9.10 -7.03 6.28
CA PHE A 156 8.89 -6.05 5.21
C PHE A 156 10.04 -6.12 4.20
N LYS A 157 9.70 -6.10 2.92
CA LYS A 157 10.63 -6.22 1.80
C LYS A 157 10.74 -4.93 0.98
N MET A 158 9.75 -4.07 1.12
CA MET A 158 9.67 -2.79 0.43
C MET A 158 9.05 -1.75 1.34
N CYS A 159 9.39 -0.49 1.08
CA CYS A 159 8.64 0.66 1.55
C CYS A 159 8.42 1.64 0.40
N SER A 160 7.33 2.38 0.45
CA SER A 160 7.12 3.54 -0.41
C SER A 160 7.14 4.83 0.41
N SER A 161 7.44 5.93 -0.25
CA SER A 161 7.48 7.25 0.39
C SER A 161 6.86 8.30 -0.53
N HIS A 162 5.89 9.05 -0.02
CA HIS A 162 5.20 10.11 -0.73
C HIS A 162 5.85 11.48 -0.45
N TYR A 163 7.15 11.59 -0.69
CA TYR A 163 7.88 12.82 -0.35
C TYR A 163 7.77 13.92 -1.41
N THR A 164 7.61 13.56 -2.68
CA THR A 164 7.74 14.51 -3.79
C THR A 164 6.70 15.61 -3.74
N MET A 165 5.42 15.26 -3.54
CA MET A 165 4.32 16.23 -3.52
C MET A 165 4.44 17.19 -2.34
N LYS A 166 4.69 16.65 -1.13
CA LYS A 166 4.84 17.48 0.08
C LYS A 166 6.05 18.41 -0.02
N ALA A 167 7.21 17.89 -0.44
CA ALA A 167 8.42 18.70 -0.60
C ALA A 167 8.25 19.80 -1.66
N ALA A 168 7.57 19.52 -2.77
CA ALA A 168 7.25 20.52 -3.77
C ALA A 168 6.33 21.62 -3.23
N MET A 169 5.27 21.26 -2.51
CA MET A 169 4.34 22.22 -1.90
C MET A 169 5.04 23.08 -0.85
N GLU A 170 5.84 22.50 0.04
CA GLU A 170 6.59 23.23 1.07
C GLU A 170 7.59 24.19 0.43
N GLY A 171 8.34 23.74 -0.57
CA GLY A 171 9.28 24.59 -1.31
C GLY A 171 8.58 25.75 -2.03
N MET A 172 7.47 25.50 -2.73
CA MET A 172 6.70 26.58 -3.37
C MET A 172 6.15 27.57 -2.35
N LEU A 173 5.67 27.11 -1.20
CA LEU A 173 5.14 27.97 -0.15
C LEU A 173 6.24 28.82 0.46
N GLU A 174 7.40 28.25 0.79
CA GLU A 174 8.55 28.93 1.35
C GLU A 174 9.04 30.04 0.41
N HIS A 175 9.26 29.73 -0.87
CA HIS A 175 9.67 30.70 -1.88
C HIS A 175 8.62 31.76 -2.12
N GLY A 176 7.33 31.40 -2.19
CA GLY A 176 6.24 32.34 -2.35
C GLY A 176 6.17 33.35 -1.18
N LEU A 177 6.21 32.86 0.04
CA LEU A 177 6.19 33.71 1.24
C LEU A 177 7.43 34.62 1.33
N ALA A 178 8.61 34.13 0.96
CA ALA A 178 9.83 34.95 0.92
C ALA A 178 9.70 36.08 -0.10
N ASN A 179 9.19 35.79 -1.30
CA ASN A 179 8.94 36.81 -2.33
C ASN A 179 7.93 37.87 -1.89
N PHE A 180 6.83 37.45 -1.27
CA PHE A 180 5.80 38.36 -0.75
C PHE A 180 6.36 39.26 0.37
N LYS A 181 7.14 38.73 1.31
CA LYS A 181 7.72 39.47 2.42
C LYS A 181 8.77 40.47 1.92
N ASN A 182 9.54 40.10 0.93
CA ASN A 182 10.62 40.97 0.40
C ASN A 182 10.14 41.98 -0.64
N GLN A 183 8.85 41.96 -1.01
CA GLN A 183 8.28 42.77 -2.09
C GLN A 183 9.11 42.71 -3.38
N SER A 184 9.91 41.70 -3.56
CA SER A 184 10.70 41.48 -4.74
C SER A 184 9.87 40.72 -5.77
N VAL A 185 9.50 41.42 -6.83
CA VAL A 185 9.00 40.79 -8.05
C VAL A 185 10.25 40.30 -8.79
N ALA A 186 10.70 39.10 -8.46
CA ALA A 186 11.69 38.43 -9.29
C ALA A 186 10.94 37.77 -10.45
N TYR A 187 11.12 38.33 -11.64
CA TYR A 187 10.71 37.71 -12.90
C TYR A 187 11.81 36.76 -13.38
#